data_a6bb0e8e12f0001a2e43ddb45b21f329
#
_entry.id   a6bb0e8e12f0001a2e43ddb45b21f329
#
_cell.length_a   1.000
_cell.length_b   1.000
_cell.length_c   1.000
_cell.angle_alpha   90.00
_cell.angle_beta   90.00
_cell.angle_gamma   90.00
#
_symmetry.space_group_name_H-M   'P 1'
#
loop_
_entity.id
_entity.type
_entity.pdbx_description
1 polymer ?
#
loop_
_entity_poly.entity_id
_entity_poly.type
_entity_poly.pdbx_seq_one_letter_code
_entity_poly.pdbx_strand_id
1 'polypeptide(L)'
;PPPHVIFILATTEPHKIPATIHSRCQRFDFKRVTDSDIVKRLREVADGSGIAADDDALQLIAVQADGGMRDALSLLDQCGVMAERVSAETVRSVLGIVGREALRELVKAVGEGNVPKSLELLEALLAGGKDVKQIITELAEYLRAVLLYKASPEYREIYLTDTKEAIAAMEGLFSTDRLMAAQERLHQCMLELRQSVRGRIAAEMCLFDLCRVEGSTLAALTARVEKLEAMLAGRIP
;
A
#
# COMPACT_ATOMS: atom_id res chain seq x y z
N PRO A 1 46.22 7.69 0.82
CA PRO A 1 46.05 8.89 0.00
C PRO A 1 47.12 9.93 0.39
N PRO A 2 47.48 10.87 -0.49
CA PRO A 2 48.29 12.00 -0.13
C PRO A 2 47.64 12.80 1.01
N PRO A 3 48.44 13.53 1.86
CA PRO A 3 47.91 14.22 3.04
C PRO A 3 46.84 15.27 2.76
N HIS A 4 46.74 15.76 1.53
CA HIS A 4 45.79 16.77 1.09
C HIS A 4 44.54 16.18 0.41
N VAL A 5 44.38 14.84 0.35
CA VAL A 5 43.25 14.18 -0.32
C VAL A 5 42.38 13.47 0.71
N ILE A 6 41.08 13.78 0.70
CA ILE A 6 40.06 13.15 1.51
C ILE A 6 39.12 12.38 0.59
N PHE A 7 38.84 11.11 0.92
CA PHE A 7 37.85 10.30 0.22
C PHE A 7 36.57 10.22 1.04
N ILE A 8 35.44 10.56 0.43
CA ILE A 8 34.12 10.39 0.99
C ILE A 8 33.38 9.40 0.08
N LEU A 9 33.00 8.25 0.65
CA LEU A 9 32.21 7.22 -0.04
C LEU A 9 30.83 7.19 0.59
N ALA A 10 29.79 7.30 -0.23
CA ALA A 10 28.40 7.21 0.19
C ALA A 10 27.71 6.07 -0.57
N THR A 11 27.10 5.13 0.14
CA THR A 11 26.42 3.97 -0.44
C THR A 11 25.31 3.48 0.47
N THR A 12 24.27 2.94 -0.12
CA THR A 12 23.21 2.18 0.59
C THR A 12 23.58 0.71 0.79
N GLU A 13 24.70 0.24 0.17
CA GLU A 13 25.14 -1.15 0.20
C GLU A 13 26.58 -1.25 0.72
N PRO A 14 26.82 -1.05 2.02
CA PRO A 14 28.17 -1.05 2.60
C PRO A 14 28.88 -2.40 2.44
N HIS A 15 28.14 -3.50 2.31
CA HIS A 15 28.71 -4.84 2.10
C HIS A 15 29.38 -5.03 0.73
N LYS A 16 29.08 -4.18 -0.25
CA LYS A 16 29.76 -4.18 -1.58
C LYS A 16 31.10 -3.47 -1.56
N ILE A 17 31.43 -2.72 -0.51
CA ILE A 17 32.72 -2.06 -0.39
C ILE A 17 33.78 -3.09 0.03
N PRO A 18 34.91 -3.19 -0.69
CA PRO A 18 36.00 -4.11 -0.34
C PRO A 18 36.51 -3.88 1.09
N ALA A 19 36.80 -4.98 1.80
CA ALA A 19 37.26 -4.94 3.19
C ALA A 19 38.53 -4.10 3.37
N THR A 20 39.39 -4.07 2.36
CA THR A 20 40.61 -3.26 2.33
C THR A 20 40.36 -1.76 2.39
N ILE A 21 39.23 -1.29 1.85
CA ILE A 21 38.79 0.12 1.93
C ILE A 21 38.04 0.34 3.24
N HIS A 22 37.13 -0.55 3.58
CA HIS A 22 36.36 -0.45 4.79
C HIS A 22 37.20 -0.35 6.07
N SER A 23 38.33 -1.09 6.12
CA SER A 23 39.26 -1.05 7.26
C SER A 23 40.05 0.26 7.42
N ARG A 24 40.02 1.14 6.42
CA ARG A 24 40.75 2.42 6.37
C ARG A 24 39.85 3.64 6.38
N CYS A 25 38.54 3.44 6.45
CA CYS A 25 37.56 4.51 6.46
C CYS A 25 36.80 4.53 7.81
N GLN A 26 36.49 5.72 8.27
CA GLN A 26 35.52 5.86 9.35
C GLN A 26 34.11 5.71 8.79
N ARG A 27 33.29 4.85 9.41
CA ARG A 27 31.91 4.60 9.00
C ARG A 27 30.95 5.47 9.79
N PHE A 28 30.00 6.08 9.08
CA PHE A 28 28.88 6.82 9.62
C PHE A 28 27.58 6.26 9.05
N ASP A 29 26.72 5.74 9.90
CA ASP A 29 25.42 5.20 9.51
C ASP A 29 24.35 6.29 9.59
N PHE A 30 23.77 6.65 8.45
CA PHE A 30 22.64 7.57 8.36
C PHE A 30 21.34 6.78 8.41
N LYS A 31 20.48 7.12 9.36
CA LYS A 31 19.15 6.53 9.50
C LYS A 31 18.15 7.24 8.57
N ARG A 32 17.01 6.60 8.31
CA ARG A 32 15.86 7.23 7.67
C ARG A 32 15.41 8.44 8.50
N VAL A 33 14.99 9.50 7.81
CA VAL A 33 14.41 10.68 8.47
C VAL A 33 13.02 10.31 8.96
N THR A 34 12.62 10.81 10.13
CA THR A 34 11.27 10.57 10.65
C THR A 34 10.23 11.38 9.87
N ASP A 35 9.00 10.87 9.78
CA ASP A 35 7.90 11.57 9.08
C ASP A 35 7.68 12.97 9.67
N SER A 36 7.79 13.12 10.99
CA SER A 36 7.65 14.41 11.68
C SER A 36 8.72 15.42 11.26
N ASP A 37 9.97 14.98 11.07
CA ASP A 37 11.07 15.84 10.62
C ASP A 37 10.90 16.18 9.13
N ILE A 38 10.40 15.23 8.32
CA ILE A 38 10.09 15.48 6.92
C ILE A 38 8.98 16.52 6.80
N VAL A 39 7.86 16.35 7.52
CA VAL A 39 6.73 17.32 7.50
C VAL A 39 7.21 18.71 7.90
N LYS A 40 8.00 18.81 8.98
CA LYS A 40 8.57 20.10 9.41
C LYS A 40 9.40 20.75 8.30
N ARG A 41 10.27 19.97 7.65
CA ARG A 41 11.10 20.49 6.56
C ARG A 41 10.30 20.87 5.33
N LEU A 42 9.27 20.08 4.97
CA LEU A 42 8.35 20.38 3.87
C LEU A 42 7.61 21.69 4.13
N ARG A 43 7.14 21.95 5.37
CA ARG A 43 6.49 23.21 5.75
C ARG A 43 7.44 24.40 5.58
N GLU A 44 8.68 24.31 6.10
CA GLU A 44 9.68 25.36 5.95
C GLU A 44 9.95 25.70 4.47
N VAL A 45 10.04 24.66 3.62
CA VAL A 45 10.30 24.86 2.19
C VAL A 45 9.08 25.41 1.47
N ALA A 46 7.87 24.91 1.77
CA ALA A 46 6.62 25.41 1.19
C ALA A 46 6.42 26.92 1.50
N ASP A 47 6.59 27.31 2.77
CA ASP A 47 6.47 28.71 3.20
C ASP A 47 7.55 29.59 2.54
N GLY A 48 8.79 29.10 2.46
CA GLY A 48 9.90 29.84 1.84
C GLY A 48 9.79 29.97 0.31
N SER A 49 9.10 29.04 -0.34
CA SER A 49 8.90 29.02 -1.80
C SER A 49 7.54 29.59 -2.23
N GLY A 50 6.69 29.99 -1.27
CA GLY A 50 5.36 30.51 -1.55
C GLY A 50 4.35 29.45 -2.02
N ILE A 51 4.62 28.19 -1.73
CA ILE A 51 3.72 27.06 -2.05
C ILE A 51 2.68 26.96 -0.92
N ALA A 52 1.42 27.23 -1.22
CA ALA A 52 0.33 26.97 -0.28
C ALA A 52 0.10 25.48 -0.15
N ALA A 53 0.32 24.89 1.04
CA ALA A 53 0.15 23.47 1.26
C ALA A 53 -0.62 23.18 2.57
N ASP A 54 -1.52 22.21 2.53
CA ASP A 54 -2.27 21.74 3.69
C ASP A 54 -1.43 20.78 4.54
N ASP A 55 -1.68 20.72 5.85
CA ASP A 55 -0.90 19.86 6.76
C ASP A 55 -1.08 18.38 6.45
N ASP A 56 -2.28 17.95 6.07
CA ASP A 56 -2.59 16.59 5.66
C ASP A 56 -1.89 16.20 4.34
N ALA A 57 -1.71 17.15 3.42
CA ALA A 57 -0.93 16.95 2.20
C ALA A 57 0.55 16.71 2.52
N LEU A 58 1.14 17.54 3.39
CA LEU A 58 2.53 17.39 3.80
C LEU A 58 2.76 16.07 4.55
N GLN A 59 1.80 15.66 5.39
CA GLN A 59 1.85 14.37 6.07
C GLN A 59 1.81 13.21 5.08
N LEU A 60 0.96 13.29 4.06
CA LEU A 60 0.86 12.27 3.01
C LEU A 60 2.16 12.16 2.20
N ILE A 61 2.77 13.30 1.85
CA ILE A 61 4.08 13.34 1.18
C ILE A 61 5.15 12.68 2.06
N ALA A 62 5.20 12.97 3.36
CA ALA A 62 6.20 12.43 4.27
C ALA A 62 6.10 10.90 4.39
N VAL A 63 4.89 10.37 4.55
CA VAL A 63 4.63 8.92 4.59
C VAL A 63 5.06 8.26 3.27
N GLN A 64 4.72 8.86 2.13
CA GLN A 64 5.07 8.31 0.83
C GLN A 64 6.57 8.32 0.53
N ALA A 65 7.30 9.30 1.07
CA ALA A 65 8.75 9.41 0.91
C ALA A 65 9.55 8.38 1.71
N ASP A 66 8.92 7.65 2.63
CA ASP A 66 9.52 6.54 3.42
C ASP A 66 10.91 6.87 3.97
N GLY A 67 11.05 8.06 4.59
CA GLY A 67 12.30 8.56 5.16
C GLY A 67 13.28 9.20 4.17
N GLY A 68 12.92 9.34 2.89
CA GLY A 68 13.71 9.97 1.83
C GLY A 68 13.41 11.47 1.69
N MET A 69 14.24 12.34 2.29
CA MET A 69 14.03 13.80 2.22
C MET A 69 14.04 14.34 0.79
N ARG A 70 14.89 13.81 -0.10
CA ARG A 70 14.94 14.22 -1.51
C ARG A 70 13.64 13.88 -2.23
N ASP A 71 13.11 12.70 -2.00
CA ASP A 71 11.87 12.23 -2.64
C ASP A 71 10.68 13.05 -2.15
N ALA A 72 10.63 13.36 -0.84
CA ALA A 72 9.62 14.24 -0.26
C ALA A 72 9.63 15.64 -0.89
N LEU A 73 10.80 16.27 -1.02
CA LEU A 73 10.93 17.60 -1.63
C LEU A 73 10.58 17.59 -3.11
N SER A 74 11.00 16.56 -3.84
CA SER A 74 10.65 16.42 -5.26
C SER A 74 9.15 16.26 -5.48
N LEU A 75 8.47 15.54 -4.58
CA LEU A 75 7.03 15.36 -4.62
C LEU A 75 6.28 16.66 -4.30
N LEU A 76 6.75 17.43 -3.30
CA LEU A 76 6.19 18.75 -2.98
C LEU A 76 6.28 19.69 -4.18
N ASP A 77 7.44 19.73 -4.85
CA ASP A 77 7.68 20.55 -6.04
C ASP A 77 6.73 20.18 -7.18
N GLN A 78 6.59 18.87 -7.47
CA GLN A 78 5.64 18.38 -8.48
C GLN A 78 4.20 18.79 -8.16
N CYS A 79 3.78 18.67 -6.91
CA CYS A 79 2.44 19.10 -6.48
C CYS A 79 2.24 20.61 -6.62
N GLY A 80 3.25 21.40 -6.27
CA GLY A 80 3.21 22.87 -6.39
C GLY A 80 3.13 23.40 -7.81
N VAL A 81 3.67 22.62 -8.79
CA VAL A 81 3.52 22.95 -10.23
C VAL A 81 2.10 22.63 -10.73
N MET A 82 1.43 21.61 -10.18
CA MET A 82 0.12 21.16 -10.65
C MET A 82 -1.06 21.93 -10.08
N ALA A 83 -0.90 22.58 -8.93
CA ALA A 83 -1.99 23.27 -8.24
C ALA A 83 -1.49 24.52 -7.49
N GLU A 84 -2.31 25.57 -7.46
CA GLU A 84 -2.03 26.77 -6.65
C GLU A 84 -1.98 26.47 -5.13
N ARG A 85 -2.69 25.41 -4.72
CA ARG A 85 -2.71 24.90 -3.34
C ARG A 85 -2.53 23.40 -3.34
N VAL A 86 -1.53 22.93 -2.62
CA VAL A 86 -1.24 21.49 -2.45
C VAL A 86 -2.15 20.92 -1.37
N SER A 87 -3.19 20.23 -1.79
CA SER A 87 -4.11 19.46 -0.93
C SER A 87 -3.74 17.98 -0.95
N ALA A 88 -4.26 17.19 -0.01
CA ALA A 88 -4.09 15.73 -0.02
C ALA A 88 -4.61 15.10 -1.33
N GLU A 89 -5.62 15.67 -1.97
CA GLU A 89 -6.14 15.22 -3.25
C GLU A 89 -5.15 15.50 -4.39
N THR A 90 -4.50 16.67 -4.39
CA THR A 90 -3.42 17.00 -5.33
C THR A 90 -2.28 16.00 -5.21
N VAL A 91 -1.84 15.70 -3.99
CA VAL A 91 -0.76 14.71 -3.75
C VAL A 91 -1.17 13.33 -4.28
N ARG A 92 -2.39 12.87 -3.99
CA ARG A 92 -2.88 11.58 -4.52
C ARG A 92 -2.93 11.56 -6.03
N SER A 93 -3.34 12.65 -6.66
CA SER A 93 -3.37 12.76 -8.12
C SER A 93 -1.97 12.65 -8.74
N VAL A 94 -0.98 13.36 -8.17
CA VAL A 94 0.42 13.32 -8.61
C VAL A 94 1.03 11.92 -8.45
N LEU A 95 0.73 11.27 -7.33
CA LEU A 95 1.19 9.90 -7.04
C LEU A 95 0.46 8.82 -7.86
N GLY A 96 -0.63 9.17 -8.55
CA GLY A 96 -1.49 8.19 -9.21
C GLY A 96 -2.27 7.32 -8.22
N ILE A 97 -2.35 7.72 -6.95
CA ILE A 97 -3.05 6.97 -5.90
C ILE A 97 -4.55 6.91 -6.21
N VAL A 98 -5.14 5.72 -6.07
CA VAL A 98 -6.58 5.50 -6.23
C VAL A 98 -7.33 6.33 -5.18
N GLY A 99 -8.33 7.10 -5.61
CA GLY A 99 -9.20 7.84 -4.68
C GLY A 99 -9.84 6.90 -3.66
N ARG A 100 -9.96 7.32 -2.40
CA ARG A 100 -10.48 6.48 -1.30
C ARG A 100 -11.83 5.87 -1.60
N GLU A 101 -12.70 6.63 -2.28
CA GLU A 101 -14.04 6.15 -2.65
C GLU A 101 -13.99 4.95 -3.60
N ALA A 102 -13.20 5.08 -4.69
CA ALA A 102 -13.07 4.00 -5.68
C ALA A 102 -12.43 2.74 -5.08
N LEU A 103 -11.47 2.93 -4.15
CA LEU A 103 -10.85 1.82 -3.44
C LEU A 103 -11.82 1.14 -2.49
N ARG A 104 -12.66 1.90 -1.77
CA ARG A 104 -13.73 1.34 -0.91
C ARG A 104 -14.70 0.50 -1.70
N GLU A 105 -15.16 1.00 -2.84
CA GLU A 105 -16.08 0.27 -3.72
C GLU A 105 -15.43 -1.04 -4.23
N LEU A 106 -14.15 -1.01 -4.57
CA LEU A 106 -13.43 -2.21 -4.99
C LEU A 106 -13.30 -3.22 -3.85
N VAL A 107 -12.91 -2.78 -2.64
CA VAL A 107 -12.84 -3.62 -1.43
C VAL A 107 -14.19 -4.23 -1.11
N LYS A 108 -15.26 -3.43 -1.19
CA LYS A 108 -16.63 -3.89 -0.97
C LYS A 108 -17.03 -4.95 -1.98
N ALA A 109 -16.80 -4.72 -3.28
CA ALA A 109 -17.10 -5.69 -4.34
C ALA A 109 -16.35 -7.02 -4.12
N VAL A 110 -15.08 -6.96 -3.71
CA VAL A 110 -14.28 -8.15 -3.34
C VAL A 110 -14.89 -8.83 -2.12
N GLY A 111 -15.27 -8.09 -1.07
CA GLY A 111 -15.88 -8.61 0.15
C GLY A 111 -17.20 -9.33 -0.10
N GLU A 112 -18.03 -8.79 -0.97
CA GLU A 112 -19.31 -9.34 -1.40
C GLU A 112 -19.15 -10.52 -2.39
N GLY A 113 -17.94 -10.81 -2.87
CA GLY A 113 -17.68 -11.83 -3.88
C GLY A 113 -18.22 -11.45 -5.28
N ASN A 114 -18.43 -10.16 -5.53
CA ASN A 114 -19.00 -9.65 -6.77
C ASN A 114 -17.91 -9.47 -7.85
N VAL A 115 -17.57 -10.57 -8.51
CA VAL A 115 -16.57 -10.60 -9.59
C VAL A 115 -16.87 -9.59 -10.71
N PRO A 116 -18.08 -9.54 -11.29
CA PRO A 116 -18.35 -8.60 -12.37
C PRO A 116 -18.09 -7.15 -11.97
N LYS A 117 -18.54 -6.75 -10.77
CA LYS A 117 -18.37 -5.39 -10.25
C LYS A 117 -16.91 -5.05 -9.98
N SER A 118 -16.15 -5.99 -9.43
CA SER A 118 -14.71 -5.78 -9.17
C SER A 118 -13.90 -5.58 -10.45
N LEU A 119 -14.22 -6.31 -11.53
CA LEU A 119 -13.59 -6.17 -12.83
C LEU A 119 -14.00 -4.85 -13.52
N GLU A 120 -15.27 -4.46 -13.45
CA GLU A 120 -15.76 -3.17 -13.95
C GLU A 120 -15.05 -1.99 -13.27
N LEU A 121 -14.90 -2.03 -11.93
CA LEU A 121 -14.18 -1.01 -11.19
C LEU A 121 -12.69 -0.95 -11.55
N LEU A 122 -12.05 -2.11 -11.70
CA LEU A 122 -10.66 -2.16 -12.17
C LEU A 122 -10.52 -1.50 -13.56
N GLU A 123 -11.42 -1.83 -14.50
CA GLU A 123 -11.39 -1.25 -15.84
C GLU A 123 -11.58 0.26 -15.82
N ALA A 124 -12.53 0.76 -15.01
CA ALA A 124 -12.77 2.19 -14.85
C ALA A 124 -11.55 2.93 -14.31
N LEU A 125 -10.86 2.33 -13.31
CA LEU A 125 -9.64 2.89 -12.74
C LEU A 125 -8.49 2.94 -13.75
N LEU A 126 -8.30 1.89 -14.53
CA LEU A 126 -7.28 1.83 -15.58
C LEU A 126 -7.58 2.79 -16.73
N ALA A 127 -8.86 2.90 -17.16
CA ALA A 127 -9.30 3.86 -18.17
C ALA A 127 -9.10 5.32 -17.69
N GLY A 128 -9.20 5.56 -16.38
CA GLY A 128 -8.86 6.83 -15.73
C GLY A 128 -7.34 7.11 -15.64
N GLY A 129 -6.48 6.25 -16.22
CA GLY A 129 -5.02 6.44 -16.25
C GLY A 129 -4.29 5.98 -14.98
N LYS A 130 -4.94 5.21 -14.09
CA LYS A 130 -4.30 4.68 -12.88
C LYS A 130 -3.38 3.50 -13.22
N ASP A 131 -2.26 3.41 -12.50
CA ASP A 131 -1.32 2.29 -12.66
C ASP A 131 -1.85 1.01 -11.98
N VAL A 132 -1.78 -0.11 -12.68
CA VAL A 132 -2.30 -1.39 -12.20
C VAL A 132 -1.58 -1.89 -10.93
N LYS A 133 -0.26 -1.66 -10.83
CA LYS A 133 0.52 -2.08 -9.65
C LYS A 133 0.11 -1.27 -8.43
N GLN A 134 -0.14 0.03 -8.63
CA GLN A 134 -0.60 0.92 -7.57
C GLN A 134 -1.97 0.50 -7.04
N ILE A 135 -2.94 0.18 -7.93
CA ILE A 135 -4.27 -0.31 -7.54
C ILE A 135 -4.15 -1.58 -6.67
N ILE A 136 -3.35 -2.56 -7.09
CA ILE A 136 -3.17 -3.82 -6.34
C ILE A 136 -2.45 -3.57 -5.01
N THR A 137 -1.47 -2.67 -4.96
CA THR A 137 -0.77 -2.32 -3.72
C THR A 137 -1.71 -1.66 -2.72
N GLU A 138 -2.50 -0.68 -3.15
CA GLU A 138 -3.47 0.01 -2.27
C GLU A 138 -4.58 -0.93 -1.81
N LEU A 139 -5.03 -1.86 -2.65
CA LEU A 139 -5.98 -2.91 -2.26
C LEU A 139 -5.40 -3.80 -1.15
N ALA A 140 -4.12 -4.19 -1.27
CA ALA A 140 -3.43 -4.98 -0.26
C ALA A 140 -3.31 -4.23 1.08
N GLU A 141 -2.94 -2.94 1.03
CA GLU A 141 -2.85 -2.09 2.20
C GLU A 141 -4.20 -1.90 2.89
N TYR A 142 -5.28 -1.73 2.12
CA TYR A 142 -6.62 -1.58 2.66
C TYR A 142 -7.10 -2.87 3.36
N LEU A 143 -6.95 -4.03 2.72
CA LEU A 143 -7.31 -5.31 3.34
C LEU A 143 -6.44 -5.63 4.57
N ARG A 144 -5.15 -5.22 4.57
CA ARG A 144 -4.30 -5.29 5.75
C ARG A 144 -4.84 -4.40 6.88
N ALA A 145 -5.28 -3.18 6.56
CA ALA A 145 -5.87 -2.29 7.56
C ALA A 145 -7.14 -2.90 8.19
N VAL A 146 -8.01 -3.53 7.39
CA VAL A 146 -9.20 -4.27 7.90
C VAL A 146 -8.78 -5.45 8.79
N LEU A 147 -7.74 -6.21 8.42
CA LEU A 147 -7.22 -7.31 9.24
C LEU A 147 -6.67 -6.82 10.58
N LEU A 148 -5.87 -5.74 10.57
CA LEU A 148 -5.33 -5.14 11.79
C LEU A 148 -6.43 -4.56 12.68
N TYR A 149 -7.48 -3.97 12.08
CA TYR A 149 -8.64 -3.47 12.81
C TYR A 149 -9.34 -4.59 13.57
N LYS A 150 -9.54 -5.75 12.94
CA LYS A 150 -10.11 -6.94 13.61
C LYS A 150 -9.27 -7.40 14.81
N ALA A 151 -7.94 -7.32 14.69
CA ALA A 151 -7.03 -7.75 15.74
C ALA A 151 -6.87 -6.70 16.87
N SER A 152 -6.81 -5.43 16.51
CA SER A 152 -6.58 -4.31 17.45
C SER A 152 -7.15 -2.99 16.88
N PRO A 153 -8.41 -2.64 17.20
CA PRO A 153 -9.08 -1.45 16.66
C PRO A 153 -8.41 -0.12 17.04
N GLU A 154 -7.56 -0.10 18.06
CA GLU A 154 -6.86 1.10 18.53
C GLU A 154 -5.46 1.30 17.90
N TYR A 155 -5.06 0.42 16.99
CA TYR A 155 -3.76 0.52 16.34
C TYR A 155 -3.71 1.69 15.35
N ARG A 156 -2.89 2.70 15.62
CA ARG A 156 -2.92 4.00 14.93
C ARG A 156 -2.61 3.96 13.43
N GLU A 157 -1.74 3.05 12.99
CA GLU A 157 -1.34 2.95 11.57
C GLU A 157 -2.49 2.56 10.64
N ILE A 158 -3.57 1.96 11.17
CA ILE A 158 -4.76 1.60 10.40
C ILE A 158 -5.38 2.84 9.73
N TYR A 159 -5.37 3.96 10.43
CA TYR A 159 -6.04 5.20 10.00
C TYR A 159 -5.25 6.03 8.97
N LEU A 160 -4.05 5.59 8.60
CA LEU A 160 -3.33 6.15 7.45
C LEU A 160 -4.00 5.76 6.12
N THR A 161 -4.66 4.60 6.10
CA THR A 161 -5.35 4.07 4.91
C THR A 161 -6.70 4.73 4.70
N ASP A 162 -7.56 4.76 5.73
CA ASP A 162 -8.90 5.35 5.66
C ASP A 162 -9.42 5.76 7.06
N THR A 163 -10.64 6.32 7.13
CA THR A 163 -11.29 6.65 8.40
C THR A 163 -11.70 5.39 9.18
N LYS A 164 -11.78 5.50 10.50
CA LYS A 164 -12.16 4.40 11.39
C LYS A 164 -13.51 3.79 11.00
N GLU A 165 -14.45 4.64 10.68
CA GLU A 165 -15.83 4.29 10.31
C GLU A 165 -15.86 3.50 8.99
N ALA A 166 -15.03 3.91 8.00
CA ALA A 166 -14.97 3.25 6.71
C ALA A 166 -14.33 1.85 6.82
N ILE A 167 -13.27 1.72 7.61
CA ILE A 167 -12.60 0.43 7.84
C ILE A 167 -13.50 -0.50 8.65
N ALA A 168 -14.18 0.02 9.69
CA ALA A 168 -15.14 -0.74 10.48
C ALA A 168 -16.31 -1.26 9.64
N ALA A 169 -16.80 -0.47 8.68
CA ALA A 169 -17.87 -0.90 7.76
C ALA A 169 -17.47 -2.09 6.88
N MET A 170 -16.16 -2.26 6.60
CA MET A 170 -15.65 -3.39 5.80
C MET A 170 -15.40 -4.65 6.64
N GLU A 171 -15.32 -4.53 7.98
CA GLU A 171 -15.01 -5.63 8.89
C GLU A 171 -15.94 -6.83 8.71
N GLY A 172 -17.24 -6.58 8.59
CA GLY A 172 -18.26 -7.61 8.46
C GLY A 172 -18.26 -8.40 7.16
N LEU A 173 -17.58 -7.87 6.11
CA LEU A 173 -17.51 -8.49 4.79
C LEU A 173 -16.46 -9.60 4.68
N PHE A 174 -15.55 -9.67 5.64
CA PHE A 174 -14.40 -10.58 5.58
C PHE A 174 -14.22 -11.35 6.90
N SER A 175 -13.97 -12.65 6.83
CA SER A 175 -13.41 -13.40 7.95
C SER A 175 -11.89 -13.15 8.06
N THR A 176 -11.29 -13.40 9.23
CA THR A 176 -9.83 -13.29 9.43
C THR A 176 -9.07 -14.20 8.47
N ASP A 177 -9.53 -15.44 8.31
CA ASP A 177 -8.92 -16.41 7.40
C ASP A 177 -8.98 -15.95 5.94
N ARG A 178 -10.11 -15.34 5.54
CA ARG A 178 -10.26 -14.77 4.20
C ARG A 178 -9.31 -13.60 3.96
N LEU A 179 -9.13 -12.73 4.96
CA LEU A 179 -8.16 -11.62 4.87
C LEU A 179 -6.72 -12.12 4.77
N MET A 180 -6.35 -13.15 5.53
CA MET A 180 -5.01 -13.75 5.46
C MET A 180 -4.76 -14.37 4.08
N ALA A 181 -5.69 -15.15 3.55
CA ALA A 181 -5.58 -15.73 2.21
C ALA A 181 -5.56 -14.65 1.11
N ALA A 182 -6.35 -13.59 1.28
CA ALA A 182 -6.34 -12.44 0.36
C ALA A 182 -4.98 -11.72 0.35
N GLN A 183 -4.34 -11.54 1.53
CA GLN A 183 -3.02 -10.94 1.62
C GLN A 183 -1.97 -11.78 0.88
N GLU A 184 -2.01 -13.10 1.05
CA GLU A 184 -1.10 -14.01 0.35
C GLU A 184 -1.29 -13.93 -1.17
N ARG A 185 -2.53 -13.95 -1.65
CA ARG A 185 -2.83 -13.84 -3.08
C ARG A 185 -2.40 -12.49 -3.68
N LEU A 186 -2.62 -11.39 -2.94
CA LEU A 186 -2.17 -10.06 -3.36
C LEU A 186 -0.65 -9.96 -3.39
N HIS A 187 0.04 -10.52 -2.40
CA HIS A 187 1.51 -10.58 -2.41
C HIS A 187 2.03 -11.32 -3.63
N GLN A 188 1.44 -12.47 -3.95
CA GLN A 188 1.78 -13.22 -5.16
C GLN A 188 1.52 -12.40 -6.43
N CYS A 189 0.38 -11.73 -6.53
CA CYS A 189 0.06 -10.84 -7.65
C CYS A 189 1.09 -9.71 -7.81
N MET A 190 1.51 -9.08 -6.71
CA MET A 190 2.54 -8.05 -6.75
C MET A 190 3.89 -8.56 -7.28
N LEU A 191 4.26 -9.80 -6.97
CA LEU A 191 5.46 -10.45 -7.55
C LEU A 191 5.28 -10.70 -9.05
N GLU A 192 4.13 -11.21 -9.47
CA GLU A 192 3.78 -11.42 -10.88
C GLU A 192 3.84 -10.10 -11.69
N LEU A 193 3.31 -9.01 -11.11
CA LEU A 193 3.31 -7.69 -11.74
C LEU A 193 4.73 -7.09 -11.93
N ARG A 194 5.71 -7.51 -11.14
CA ARG A 194 7.11 -7.08 -11.33
C ARG A 194 7.76 -7.71 -12.56
N GLN A 195 7.33 -8.91 -12.94
CA GLN A 195 7.93 -9.72 -14.00
C GLN A 195 7.11 -9.75 -15.29
N SER A 196 5.83 -9.41 -15.24
CA SER A 196 4.90 -9.57 -16.35
C SER A 196 4.75 -8.29 -17.19
N VAL A 197 4.81 -8.46 -18.51
CA VAL A 197 4.43 -7.44 -19.49
C VAL A 197 2.89 -7.26 -19.55
N ARG A 198 2.12 -8.24 -19.05
CA ARG A 198 0.63 -8.25 -19.08
C ARG A 198 0.02 -8.03 -17.70
N GLY A 199 0.41 -6.93 -17.04
CA GLY A 199 -0.02 -6.62 -15.68
C GLY A 199 -1.54 -6.59 -15.49
N ARG A 200 -2.31 -6.14 -16.48
CA ARG A 200 -3.78 -6.11 -16.44
C ARG A 200 -4.36 -7.52 -16.22
N ILE A 201 -3.92 -8.51 -16.97
CA ILE A 201 -4.42 -9.89 -16.84
C ILE A 201 -4.11 -10.45 -15.45
N ALA A 202 -2.91 -10.22 -14.92
CA ALA A 202 -2.55 -10.65 -13.59
C ALA A 202 -3.46 -10.04 -12.51
N ALA A 203 -3.80 -8.76 -12.62
CA ALA A 203 -4.72 -8.08 -11.72
C ALA A 203 -6.16 -8.61 -11.84
N GLU A 204 -6.67 -8.82 -13.06
CA GLU A 204 -8.00 -9.40 -13.30
C GLU A 204 -8.13 -10.80 -12.67
N MET A 205 -7.12 -11.67 -12.86
CA MET A 205 -7.09 -13.00 -12.25
C MET A 205 -6.99 -12.93 -10.72
N CYS A 206 -6.19 -11.98 -10.21
CA CYS A 206 -6.09 -11.75 -8.77
C CYS A 206 -7.46 -11.37 -8.18
N LEU A 207 -8.18 -10.40 -8.76
CA LEU A 207 -9.51 -9.99 -8.31
C LEU A 207 -10.52 -11.15 -8.39
N PHE A 208 -10.46 -11.94 -9.47
CA PHE A 208 -11.29 -13.12 -9.61
C PHE A 208 -11.06 -14.11 -8.45
N ASP A 209 -9.80 -14.38 -8.12
CA ASP A 209 -9.45 -15.26 -7.00
C ASP A 209 -9.93 -14.66 -5.66
N LEU A 210 -9.66 -13.37 -5.41
CA LEU A 210 -10.07 -12.68 -4.17
C LEU A 210 -11.58 -12.72 -3.91
N CYS A 211 -12.38 -12.60 -4.98
CA CYS A 211 -13.83 -12.70 -4.87
C CYS A 211 -14.30 -14.12 -4.55
N ARG A 212 -13.53 -15.15 -4.92
CA ARG A 212 -13.87 -16.58 -4.75
C ARG A 212 -13.27 -17.21 -3.50
N VAL A 213 -12.35 -16.54 -2.83
CA VAL A 213 -11.73 -17.04 -1.59
C VAL A 213 -12.79 -17.07 -0.48
N GLU A 214 -13.62 -18.09 -0.50
CA GLU A 214 -14.26 -18.63 0.69
C GLU A 214 -13.17 -19.44 1.38
N GLY A 215 -12.74 -19.02 2.58
CA GLY A 215 -11.70 -19.61 3.41
C GLY A 215 -11.18 -20.98 2.96
N SER A 216 -10.13 -20.99 2.16
CA SER A 216 -9.48 -22.23 1.71
C SER A 216 -8.52 -22.80 2.75
N THR A 217 -8.63 -22.36 4.00
CA THR A 217 -7.91 -22.99 5.10
C THR A 217 -8.41 -24.42 5.32
N LEU A 218 -7.52 -25.31 5.71
CA LEU A 218 -7.86 -26.70 6.05
C LEU A 218 -9.06 -26.75 7.01
N ALA A 219 -9.13 -25.83 7.99
CA ALA A 219 -10.23 -25.70 8.94
C ALA A 219 -11.56 -25.34 8.26
N ALA A 220 -11.57 -24.41 7.29
CA ALA A 220 -12.78 -24.06 6.56
C ALA A 220 -13.26 -25.20 5.63
N LEU A 221 -12.34 -25.93 5.03
CA LEU A 221 -12.65 -27.15 4.26
C LEU A 221 -13.20 -28.26 5.17
N THR A 222 -12.61 -28.48 6.34
CA THR A 222 -13.07 -29.46 7.32
C THR A 222 -14.50 -29.09 7.80
N ALA A 223 -14.76 -27.84 8.18
CA ALA A 223 -16.08 -27.38 8.58
C ALA A 223 -17.12 -27.54 7.46
N ARG A 224 -16.71 -27.33 6.20
CA ARG A 224 -17.59 -27.51 5.04
C ARG A 224 -17.87 -28.99 4.76
N VAL A 225 -16.89 -29.86 4.94
CA VAL A 225 -17.06 -31.32 4.87
C VAL A 225 -17.99 -31.81 5.98
N GLU A 226 -17.78 -31.42 7.23
CA GLU A 226 -18.64 -31.74 8.37
C GLU A 226 -20.08 -31.29 8.15
N LYS A 227 -20.29 -30.09 7.60
CA LYS A 227 -21.63 -29.59 7.26
C LYS A 227 -22.30 -30.40 6.15
N LEU A 228 -21.54 -30.83 5.13
CA LEU A 228 -22.06 -31.68 4.05
C LEU A 228 -22.36 -33.09 4.56
N GLU A 229 -21.53 -33.66 5.42
CA GLU A 229 -21.75 -34.93 6.07
C GLU A 229 -22.99 -34.92 6.96
N ALA A 230 -23.20 -33.86 7.75
CA ALA A 230 -24.39 -33.69 8.56
C ALA A 230 -25.67 -33.58 7.71
N MET A 231 -25.59 -32.87 6.55
CA MET A 231 -26.71 -32.81 5.61
C MET A 231 -27.01 -34.15 4.94
N LEU A 232 -26.00 -34.98 4.67
CA LEU A 232 -26.17 -36.31 4.11
C LEU A 232 -26.71 -37.28 5.15
N ALA A 233 -26.20 -37.23 6.39
CA ALA A 233 -26.68 -38.05 7.50
C ALA A 233 -28.15 -37.81 7.85
N GLY A 234 -28.64 -36.58 7.70
CA GLY A 234 -30.04 -36.24 7.86
C GLY A 234 -30.95 -36.62 6.68
N ARG A 235 -30.41 -37.18 5.60
CA ARG A 235 -31.15 -37.64 4.40
C ARG A 235 -31.25 -39.16 4.29
N ILE A 236 -30.66 -39.91 5.21
CA ILE A 236 -30.76 -41.37 5.27
C ILE A 236 -31.88 -41.70 6.30
N PRO A 237 -33.00 -42.30 5.89
CA PRO A 237 -34.08 -42.66 6.81
C PRO A 237 -33.68 -43.82 7.73
#